data_d5d29f67d17357222876738804f61a6e
#
_entry.id   d5d29f67d17357222876738804f61a6e
#
_cell.length_a   1.000
_cell.length_b   1.000
_cell.length_c   1.000
_cell.angle_alpha   90.00
_cell.angle_beta   90.00
_cell.angle_gamma   90.00
#
_symmetry.space_group_name_H-M   'P 1'
#
loop_
_entity.id
_entity.type
_entity.pdbx_description
1 polymer ?
#
loop_
_entity_poly.entity_id
_entity_poly.type
_entity_poly.pdbx_seq_one_letter_code
_entity_poly.pdbx_strand_id
1 'polypeptide(L)'
;KYILNSSDAGKKAQNFLKKKLESGLKNISTKEKKILDEEKEIINQKKLITQDQYKKRVTELRKKVLSLQNERKSLLDSVGKQRLKAKNTLLENLNPIIKDYMNEKKIRMVVDKKSLLLADEKLDITKDIMGLLNKKLKSIDLK
;
A
#
# COMPACT_ATOMS: atom_id res chain seq x y z
N LYS A 1 0.62 12.43 11.71
CA LYS A 1 0.15 11.08 11.35
C LYS A 1 -1.38 10.99 11.26
N TYR A 2 -2.13 11.54 12.23
CA TYR A 2 -3.60 11.52 12.24
C TYR A 2 -4.20 12.17 11.00
N ILE A 3 -3.83 13.42 10.68
CA ILE A 3 -4.34 14.17 9.52
C ILE A 3 -4.10 13.40 8.21
N LEU A 4 -2.91 12.82 8.02
CA LEU A 4 -2.56 12.06 6.82
C LEU A 4 -3.45 10.83 6.62
N ASN A 5 -3.82 10.15 7.71
CA ASN A 5 -4.65 8.95 7.64
C ASN A 5 -6.15 9.26 7.58
N SER A 6 -6.57 10.40 8.14
CA SER A 6 -7.99 10.75 8.31
C SER A 6 -8.51 11.71 7.25
N SER A 7 -7.63 12.38 6.48
CA SER A 7 -8.04 13.21 5.35
C SER A 7 -8.71 12.40 4.25
N ASP A 8 -9.57 13.06 3.46
CA ASP A 8 -10.30 12.41 2.36
C ASP A 8 -9.36 11.76 1.35
N ALA A 9 -8.31 12.46 0.95
CA ALA A 9 -7.29 11.95 0.04
C ALA A 9 -6.51 10.78 0.66
N GLY A 10 -6.18 10.86 1.96
CA GLY A 10 -5.50 9.79 2.70
C GLY A 10 -6.34 8.52 2.80
N LYS A 11 -7.61 8.64 3.16
CA LYS A 11 -8.57 7.51 3.20
C LYS A 11 -8.74 6.85 1.84
N LYS A 12 -8.91 7.66 0.77
CA LYS A 12 -9.02 7.14 -0.60
C LYS A 12 -7.77 6.39 -1.03
N ALA A 13 -6.59 6.94 -0.75
CA ALA A 13 -5.32 6.28 -1.03
C ALA A 13 -5.17 4.95 -0.28
N GLN A 14 -5.49 4.92 1.02
CA GLN A 14 -5.46 3.69 1.81
C GLN A 14 -6.41 2.62 1.27
N ASN A 15 -7.66 3.00 0.95
CA ASN A 15 -8.65 2.08 0.40
C ASN A 15 -8.22 1.53 -0.96
N PHE A 16 -7.65 2.37 -1.82
CA PHE A 16 -7.11 1.94 -3.11
C PHE A 16 -5.97 0.92 -2.93
N LEU A 17 -5.00 1.22 -2.07
CA LEU A 17 -3.86 0.33 -1.80
C LEU A 17 -4.29 -0.98 -1.15
N LYS A 18 -5.26 -0.92 -0.23
CA LYS A 18 -5.84 -2.12 0.39
C LYS A 18 -6.49 -3.02 -0.66
N LYS A 19 -7.37 -2.49 -1.50
CA LYS A 19 -8.02 -3.24 -2.59
C LYS A 19 -7.00 -3.82 -3.57
N LYS A 20 -5.97 -3.05 -3.95
CA LYS A 20 -4.90 -3.53 -4.83
C LYS A 20 -4.15 -4.70 -4.23
N LEU A 21 -3.80 -4.62 -2.94
CA LEU A 21 -3.11 -5.69 -2.23
C LEU A 21 -3.99 -6.94 -2.10
N GLU A 22 -5.25 -6.79 -1.69
CA GLU A 22 -6.20 -7.90 -1.52
C GLU A 22 -6.45 -8.63 -2.85
N SER A 23 -6.72 -7.89 -3.93
CA SER A 23 -6.93 -8.49 -5.25
C SER A 23 -5.67 -9.17 -5.79
N GLY A 24 -4.51 -8.56 -5.59
CA GLY A 24 -3.22 -9.16 -5.98
C GLY A 24 -2.91 -10.44 -5.21
N LEU A 25 -3.09 -10.45 -3.89
CA LEU A 25 -2.90 -11.64 -3.05
C LEU A 25 -3.89 -12.75 -3.40
N LYS A 26 -5.15 -12.41 -3.69
CA LYS A 26 -6.14 -13.40 -4.15
C LYS A 26 -5.73 -14.06 -5.47
N ASN A 27 -5.21 -13.28 -6.43
CA ASN A 27 -4.71 -13.82 -7.69
C ASN A 27 -3.51 -14.75 -7.46
N ILE A 28 -2.56 -14.33 -6.61
CA ILE A 28 -1.39 -15.15 -6.23
C ILE A 28 -1.85 -16.46 -5.60
N SER A 29 -2.78 -16.42 -4.63
CA SER A 29 -3.31 -17.62 -3.97
C SER A 29 -4.00 -18.58 -4.96
N THR A 30 -4.70 -18.06 -5.96
CA THR A 30 -5.29 -18.88 -7.02
C THR A 30 -4.21 -19.58 -7.88
N LYS A 31 -3.12 -18.87 -8.20
CA LYS A 31 -1.99 -19.44 -8.94
C LYS A 31 -1.23 -20.47 -8.09
N GLU A 32 -1.05 -20.23 -6.79
CA GLU A 32 -0.45 -21.17 -5.84
C GLU A 32 -1.22 -22.50 -5.82
N LYS A 33 -2.55 -22.45 -5.74
CA LYS A 33 -3.39 -23.66 -5.79
C LYS A 33 -3.19 -24.44 -7.09
N LYS A 34 -3.18 -23.76 -8.25
CA LYS A 34 -2.93 -24.41 -9.54
C LYS A 34 -1.56 -25.09 -9.62
N ILE A 35 -0.52 -24.45 -9.06
CA ILE A 35 0.83 -25.02 -8.99
C ILE A 35 0.85 -26.27 -8.11
N LEU A 36 0.17 -26.24 -6.96
CA LEU A 36 0.06 -27.39 -6.08
C LEU A 36 -0.70 -28.56 -6.73
N ASP A 37 -1.76 -28.28 -7.47
CA ASP A 37 -2.52 -29.32 -8.19
C ASP A 37 -1.67 -29.91 -9.31
N GLU A 38 -0.94 -29.09 -10.08
CA GLU A 38 -0.01 -29.54 -11.12
C GLU A 38 1.14 -30.38 -10.52
N GLU A 39 1.66 -30.02 -9.35
CA GLU A 39 2.67 -30.81 -8.64
C GLU A 39 2.15 -32.21 -8.30
N LYS A 40 0.94 -32.31 -7.76
CA LYS A 40 0.30 -33.60 -7.46
C LYS A 40 0.13 -34.45 -8.71
N GLU A 41 -0.31 -33.84 -9.82
CA GLU A 41 -0.45 -34.54 -11.11
C GLU A 41 0.90 -35.10 -11.61
N ILE A 42 1.96 -34.29 -11.55
CA ILE A 42 3.31 -34.69 -11.94
C ILE A 42 3.77 -35.88 -11.10
N ILE A 43 3.54 -35.86 -9.77
CA ILE A 43 3.90 -36.95 -8.88
C ILE A 43 3.12 -38.22 -9.20
N ASN A 44 1.81 -38.11 -9.42
CA ASN A 44 0.94 -39.26 -9.73
C ASN A 44 1.32 -39.90 -11.08
N GLN A 45 1.75 -39.11 -12.05
CA GLN A 45 2.12 -39.59 -13.37
C GLN A 45 3.58 -40.05 -13.51
N LYS A 46 4.39 -39.91 -12.44
CA LYS A 46 5.82 -40.26 -12.47
C LYS A 46 6.12 -41.67 -12.99
N LYS A 47 5.25 -42.64 -12.72
CA LYS A 47 5.41 -44.03 -13.17
C LYS A 47 4.84 -44.27 -14.56
N LEU A 48 4.08 -43.31 -15.12
CA LEU A 48 3.36 -43.46 -16.40
C LEU A 48 4.04 -42.72 -17.56
N ILE A 49 5.00 -41.84 -17.24
CA ILE A 49 5.69 -41.04 -18.26
C ILE A 49 7.19 -41.35 -18.28
N THR A 50 7.86 -40.99 -19.39
CA THR A 50 9.31 -41.15 -19.50
C THR A 50 10.07 -40.24 -18.55
N GLN A 51 11.31 -40.59 -18.20
CA GLN A 51 12.15 -39.80 -17.31
C GLN A 51 12.40 -38.39 -17.85
N ASP A 52 12.52 -38.24 -19.18
CA ASP A 52 12.74 -36.92 -19.80
C ASP A 52 11.48 -36.05 -19.74
N GLN A 53 10.30 -36.63 -19.96
CA GLN A 53 9.03 -35.94 -19.77
C GLN A 53 8.83 -35.49 -18.34
N TYR A 54 9.17 -36.35 -17.35
CA TYR A 54 9.10 -35.99 -15.95
C TYR A 54 10.04 -34.82 -15.61
N LYS A 55 11.32 -34.89 -16.02
CA LYS A 55 12.30 -33.81 -15.82
C LYS A 55 11.83 -32.49 -16.42
N LYS A 56 11.28 -32.54 -17.65
CA LYS A 56 10.76 -31.34 -18.32
C LYS A 56 9.62 -30.70 -17.53
N ARG A 57 8.63 -31.49 -17.10
CA ARG A 57 7.50 -31.01 -16.30
C ARG A 57 7.93 -30.40 -14.96
N VAL A 58 8.85 -31.04 -14.24
CA VAL A 58 9.41 -30.53 -12.99
C VAL A 58 10.13 -29.19 -13.22
N THR A 59 10.88 -29.07 -14.33
CA THR A 59 11.58 -27.82 -14.67
C THR A 59 10.59 -26.70 -14.97
N GLU A 60 9.51 -26.98 -15.69
CA GLU A 60 8.44 -26.02 -15.99
C GLU A 60 7.71 -25.58 -14.72
N LEU A 61 7.41 -26.52 -13.81
CA LEU A 61 6.80 -26.22 -12.52
C LEU A 61 7.69 -25.29 -11.68
N ARG A 62 9.00 -25.56 -11.60
CA ARG A 62 9.97 -24.69 -10.91
C ARG A 62 9.98 -23.28 -11.47
N LYS A 63 9.91 -23.11 -12.80
CA LYS A 63 9.81 -21.79 -13.44
C LYS A 63 8.53 -21.06 -13.02
N LYS A 64 7.40 -21.77 -12.94
CA LYS A 64 6.12 -21.18 -12.48
C LYS A 64 6.22 -20.71 -11.02
N VAL A 65 6.82 -21.50 -10.15
CA VAL A 65 7.05 -21.14 -8.74
C VAL A 65 7.92 -19.87 -8.63
N LEU A 66 9.04 -19.81 -9.35
CA LEU A 66 9.91 -18.63 -9.37
C LEU A 66 9.18 -17.38 -9.90
N SER A 67 8.40 -17.54 -10.98
CA SER A 67 7.59 -16.44 -11.52
C SER A 67 6.59 -15.92 -10.50
N LEU A 68 5.93 -16.81 -9.78
CA LEU A 68 4.94 -16.45 -8.76
C LEU A 68 5.58 -15.72 -7.56
N GLN A 69 6.77 -16.15 -7.14
CA GLN A 69 7.53 -15.46 -6.10
C GLN A 69 7.92 -14.04 -6.52
N ASN A 70 8.34 -13.87 -7.79
CA ASN A 70 8.66 -12.55 -8.35
C ASN A 70 7.40 -11.67 -8.46
N GLU A 71 6.25 -12.21 -8.88
CA GLU A 71 4.98 -11.47 -8.87
C GLU A 71 4.62 -10.98 -7.46
N ARG A 72 4.75 -11.84 -6.44
CA ARG A 72 4.47 -11.49 -5.04
C ARG A 72 5.36 -10.35 -4.57
N LYS A 73 6.66 -10.47 -4.83
CA LYS A 73 7.63 -9.42 -4.51
C LYS A 73 7.29 -8.11 -5.21
N SER A 74 7.02 -8.15 -6.52
CA SER A 74 6.67 -6.98 -7.31
C SER A 74 5.38 -6.30 -6.82
N LEU A 75 4.36 -7.07 -6.43
CA LEU A 75 3.14 -6.54 -5.84
C LEU A 75 3.42 -5.77 -4.54
N LEU A 76 4.19 -6.38 -3.62
CA LEU A 76 4.52 -5.74 -2.33
C LEU A 76 5.37 -4.48 -2.52
N ASP A 77 6.36 -4.52 -3.39
CA ASP A 77 7.22 -3.37 -3.73
C ASP A 77 6.40 -2.24 -4.36
N SER A 78 5.50 -2.57 -5.29
CA SER A 78 4.60 -1.59 -5.93
C SER A 78 3.70 -0.90 -4.91
N VAL A 79 3.06 -1.68 -4.02
CA VAL A 79 2.20 -1.13 -2.95
C VAL A 79 3.01 -0.27 -1.98
N GLY A 80 4.23 -0.70 -1.63
CA GLY A 80 5.14 0.07 -0.77
C GLY A 80 5.52 1.42 -1.39
N LYS A 81 5.93 1.42 -2.66
CA LYS A 81 6.26 2.65 -3.41
C LYS A 81 5.07 3.60 -3.50
N GLN A 82 3.88 3.07 -3.82
CA GLN A 82 2.66 3.89 -3.91
C GLN A 82 2.25 4.46 -2.55
N ARG A 83 2.45 3.71 -1.45
CA ARG A 83 2.22 4.24 -0.09
C ARG A 83 3.15 5.40 0.24
N LEU A 84 4.42 5.29 -0.12
CA LEU A 84 5.40 6.35 0.06
C LEU A 84 5.04 7.58 -0.78
N LYS A 85 4.67 7.39 -2.06
CA LYS A 85 4.18 8.45 -2.94
C LYS A 85 2.98 9.17 -2.32
N ALA A 86 1.98 8.42 -1.85
CA ALA A 86 0.80 9.00 -1.20
C ALA A 86 1.16 9.84 0.03
N LYS A 87 2.04 9.33 0.88
CA LYS A 87 2.52 10.06 2.06
C LYS A 87 3.22 11.37 1.68
N ASN A 88 4.13 11.33 0.70
CA ASN A 88 4.88 12.50 0.26
C ASN A 88 3.95 13.56 -0.33
N THR A 89 3.04 13.17 -1.23
CA THR A 89 2.05 14.08 -1.83
C THR A 89 1.17 14.74 -0.75
N LEU A 90 0.74 13.98 0.27
CA LEU A 90 -0.01 14.55 1.39
C LEU A 90 0.82 15.58 2.17
N LEU A 91 2.09 15.29 2.46
CA LEU A 91 2.98 16.21 3.19
C LEU A 91 3.27 17.47 2.39
N GLU A 92 3.53 17.33 1.07
CA GLU A 92 3.77 18.45 0.16
C GLU A 92 2.58 19.42 0.12
N ASN A 93 1.35 18.90 0.20
CA ASN A 93 0.15 19.73 0.27
C ASN A 93 -0.15 20.26 1.67
N LEU A 94 0.17 19.50 2.71
CA LEU A 94 -0.08 19.86 4.11
C LEU A 94 0.83 20.98 4.61
N ASN A 95 2.12 20.92 4.28
CA ASN A 95 3.11 21.88 4.78
C ASN A 95 2.79 23.33 4.44
N PRO A 96 2.47 23.68 3.16
CA PRO A 96 2.06 25.05 2.83
C PRO A 96 0.78 25.46 3.56
N ILE A 97 -0.20 24.57 3.70
CA ILE A 97 -1.46 24.87 4.41
C ILE A 97 -1.18 25.25 5.87
N ILE A 98 -0.31 24.49 6.55
CA ILE A 98 0.07 24.80 7.94
C ILE A 98 0.78 26.13 8.00
N LYS A 99 1.72 26.41 7.08
CA LYS A 99 2.47 27.65 7.02
C LYS A 99 1.55 28.87 6.82
N ASP A 100 0.63 28.78 5.88
CA ASP A 100 -0.33 29.85 5.59
C ASP A 100 -1.27 30.09 6.78
N TYR A 101 -1.76 29.02 7.40
CA TYR A 101 -2.60 29.10 8.60
C TYR A 101 -1.85 29.72 9.79
N MET A 102 -0.58 29.35 10.00
CA MET A 102 0.29 29.95 11.01
C MET A 102 0.46 31.47 10.80
N ASN A 103 0.69 31.89 9.57
CA ASN A 103 0.84 33.31 9.23
C ASN A 103 -0.46 34.08 9.48
N GLU A 104 -1.60 33.56 9.02
CA GLU A 104 -2.92 34.15 9.22
C GLU A 104 -3.28 34.31 10.69
N LYS A 105 -3.08 33.24 11.46
CA LYS A 105 -3.43 33.20 12.90
C LYS A 105 -2.32 33.71 13.83
N LYS A 106 -1.20 34.19 13.30
CA LYS A 106 -0.03 34.66 14.07
C LYS A 106 0.53 33.59 15.02
N ILE A 107 0.43 32.31 14.62
CA ILE A 107 0.96 31.16 15.36
C ILE A 107 2.46 31.05 15.08
N ARG A 108 3.29 30.99 16.10
CA ARG A 108 4.75 30.92 15.93
C ARG A 108 5.30 29.51 15.87
N MET A 109 4.59 28.53 16.43
CA MET A 109 5.05 27.14 16.49
C MET A 109 3.87 26.17 16.45
N VAL A 110 4.03 25.09 15.71
CA VAL A 110 3.11 23.95 15.68
C VAL A 110 3.90 22.70 16.08
N VAL A 111 3.36 21.95 17.04
CA VAL A 111 3.96 20.72 17.57
C VAL A 111 3.02 19.54 17.40
N ASP A 112 3.55 18.32 17.35
CA ASP A 112 2.72 17.11 17.33
C ASP A 112 2.05 16.94 18.71
N LYS A 113 0.72 16.81 18.72
CA LYS A 113 -0.09 16.59 19.92
C LYS A 113 0.45 15.45 20.79
N LYS A 114 1.07 14.45 20.19
CA LYS A 114 1.66 13.31 20.92
C LYS A 114 2.89 13.66 21.74
N SER A 115 3.53 14.78 21.43
CA SER A 115 4.71 15.27 22.15
C SER A 115 4.35 16.16 23.31
N LEU A 116 3.06 16.42 23.56
CA LEU A 116 2.57 17.25 24.64
C LEU A 116 2.06 16.39 25.80
N LEU A 117 2.44 16.73 27.02
CA LEU A 117 1.89 16.13 28.24
C LEU A 117 0.49 16.70 28.54
N LEU A 118 0.34 18.03 28.40
CA LEU A 118 -0.89 18.74 28.63
C LEU A 118 -0.93 19.99 27.75
N ALA A 119 -2.09 20.33 27.21
CA ALA A 119 -2.33 21.57 26.48
C ALA A 119 -3.82 21.93 26.53
N ASP A 120 -4.14 23.23 26.38
CA ASP A 120 -5.53 23.68 26.21
C ASP A 120 -6.08 23.12 24.87
N GLU A 121 -7.28 22.54 24.88
CA GLU A 121 -7.95 22.00 23.68
C GLU A 121 -8.18 23.05 22.60
N LYS A 122 -8.29 24.34 22.98
CA LYS A 122 -8.42 25.46 22.04
C LYS A 122 -7.19 25.65 21.15
N LEU A 123 -6.05 25.10 21.55
CA LEU A 123 -4.81 25.14 20.77
C LEU A 123 -4.76 24.01 19.70
N ASP A 124 -5.70 23.08 19.70
CA ASP A 124 -5.74 21.97 18.74
C ASP A 124 -6.31 22.42 17.39
N ILE A 125 -5.42 22.75 16.46
CA ILE A 125 -5.74 23.17 15.10
C ILE A 125 -5.96 22.00 14.12
N THR A 126 -5.98 20.76 14.60
CA THR A 126 -6.04 19.55 13.74
C THR A 126 -7.26 19.56 12.83
N LYS A 127 -8.43 19.93 13.33
CA LYS A 127 -9.69 19.96 12.55
C LYS A 127 -9.64 21.03 11.46
N ASP A 128 -9.12 22.20 11.76
CA ASP A 128 -9.02 23.32 10.82
C ASP A 128 -8.08 22.97 9.68
N ILE A 129 -6.89 22.49 10.00
CA ILE A 129 -5.89 22.04 9.00
C ILE A 129 -6.44 20.88 8.14
N MET A 130 -7.15 19.93 8.75
CA MET A 130 -7.78 18.84 8.00
C MET A 130 -8.87 19.34 7.06
N GLY A 131 -9.68 20.30 7.50
CA GLY A 131 -10.70 20.94 6.66
C GLY A 131 -10.09 21.65 5.44
N LEU A 132 -9.01 22.40 5.64
CA LEU A 132 -8.26 23.07 4.57
C LEU A 132 -7.63 22.05 3.60
N LEU A 133 -7.01 21.00 4.13
CA LEU A 133 -6.42 19.94 3.30
C LEU A 133 -7.49 19.23 2.46
N ASN A 134 -8.64 18.90 3.03
CA ASN A 134 -9.73 18.24 2.31
C ASN A 134 -10.37 19.14 1.23
N LYS A 135 -10.36 20.45 1.40
CA LYS A 135 -10.75 21.41 0.34
C LYS A 135 -9.74 21.42 -0.82
N LYS A 136 -8.45 21.40 -0.51
CA LYS A 136 -7.36 21.52 -1.49
C LYS A 136 -7.07 20.20 -2.22
N LEU A 137 -7.09 19.07 -1.50
CA LEU A 137 -6.68 17.76 -2.03
C LEU A 137 -7.80 16.73 -1.82
N LYS A 138 -8.52 16.39 -2.88
CA LYS A 138 -9.63 15.43 -2.86
C LYS A 138 -9.21 13.97 -3.07
N SER A 139 -8.10 13.75 -3.76
CA SER A 139 -7.56 12.43 -4.07
C SER A 139 -6.10 12.53 -4.49
N ILE A 140 -5.40 11.40 -4.46
CA ILE A 140 -4.01 11.26 -4.92
C ILE A 140 -4.01 10.28 -6.07
N ASP A 141 -3.32 10.64 -7.17
CA ASP A 141 -3.09 9.71 -8.26
C ASP A 141 -1.98 8.72 -7.89
N LEU A 142 -2.36 7.45 -7.81
CA LEU A 142 -1.50 6.32 -7.48
C LEU A 142 -1.35 5.32 -8.64
N LYS A 143 -1.76 5.75 -9.84
CA LYS A 143 -1.52 4.95 -11.04
C LYS A 143 -0.06 4.92 -11.43
#